data_0addc4055dfab454496312a0240dffe1
#
_entry.id   0addc4055dfab454496312a0240dffe1
#
_cell.length_a   1.000
_cell.length_b   1.000
_cell.length_c   1.000
_cell.angle_alpha   90.00
_cell.angle_beta   90.00
_cell.angle_gamma   90.00
#
_symmetry.space_group_name_H-M   'P 1'
#
loop_
_entity.id
_entity.type
_entity.pdbx_description
1 polymer ?
#
loop_
_entity_poly.entity_id
_entity_poly.type
_entity_poly.pdbx_seq_one_letter_code
_entity_poly.pdbx_strand_id
1 'polypeptide(L)'
;MTWLEPTRQCDITCDACFHKNDPSSQKSLDQIHHELKTLLRLRKCDAMLIAGGEPLTHPEIIEITKMVKSFHVKPVLITNGVGLSRNLVKDLKKAGMHGFTFHVDAHQNRPGWEGKTENELNSLRQQYAETLHEIGGLSCAFNVTIFPDTLKYVPDIVEWAVRNIDKVHIVTLIPVRMVPPDDSHRYFAGGKKIDIRETPYVSSVPYKDLSSNDIYHEIKKVLPDYQFCAYLGGTAVSTSLKWLLGTHVGTRKYSFGCLGAKTMELLQCGSHFFRGKYMAYSKPGANKKGRVIFTLALFDRKIRTIIKKFIRQILRDPGILFQRLYIQSISAVQPVDILPNGEQDNCDGCPNKTFWNGRLVSACRFDEYELYGCPITIAPEKS
;
A
#
# COMPACT_ATOMS: atom_id res chain seq x y z
N MET A 1 -2.64 -4.87 9.72
CA MET A 1 -3.36 -3.60 9.43
C MET A 1 -4.83 -3.91 9.19
N THR A 2 -5.67 -2.88 9.26
CA THR A 2 -7.11 -2.96 9.02
C THR A 2 -7.53 -1.62 8.42
N TRP A 3 -8.59 -1.61 7.63
CA TRP A 3 -9.07 -0.48 6.87
C TRP A 3 -10.30 0.13 7.53
N LEU A 4 -10.33 1.45 7.67
CA LEU A 4 -11.46 2.23 8.15
C LEU A 4 -11.84 3.24 7.07
N GLU A 5 -13.11 3.26 6.72
CA GLU A 5 -13.65 4.13 5.69
C GLU A 5 -14.65 5.13 6.30
N PRO A 6 -14.22 6.35 6.63
CA PRO A 6 -15.11 7.35 7.22
C PRO A 6 -16.02 8.03 6.19
N THR A 7 -15.62 8.06 4.93
CA THR A 7 -16.37 8.67 3.82
C THR A 7 -16.04 8.00 2.50
N ARG A 8 -16.99 8.01 1.57
CA ARG A 8 -16.79 7.64 0.15
C ARG A 8 -16.71 8.86 -0.76
N GLN A 9 -16.86 10.05 -0.21
CA GLN A 9 -16.66 11.29 -0.95
C GLN A 9 -15.21 11.42 -1.38
N CYS A 10 -14.96 11.81 -2.63
CA CYS A 10 -13.64 12.08 -3.17
C CYS A 10 -13.67 13.37 -4.00
N ASP A 11 -12.59 14.13 -3.94
CA ASP A 11 -12.38 15.40 -4.63
C ASP A 11 -11.70 15.25 -6.00
N ILE A 12 -11.27 14.03 -6.35
CA ILE A 12 -10.76 13.66 -7.68
C ILE A 12 -11.44 12.39 -8.19
N THR A 13 -11.27 12.11 -9.49
CA THR A 13 -11.62 10.84 -10.11
C THR A 13 -10.38 10.12 -10.57
N CYS A 14 -10.32 8.79 -10.34
CA CYS A 14 -9.24 7.93 -10.77
C CYS A 14 -9.78 6.84 -11.69
N ASP A 15 -9.02 6.48 -12.71
CA ASP A 15 -9.35 5.32 -13.54
C ASP A 15 -9.19 4.03 -12.71
N ALA A 16 -10.07 3.07 -12.90
CA ALA A 16 -10.10 1.80 -12.14
C ALA A 16 -10.06 2.00 -10.60
N CYS A 17 -10.70 3.05 -10.10
CA CYS A 17 -10.80 3.29 -8.66
C CYS A 17 -11.59 2.17 -7.97
N PHE A 18 -11.09 1.64 -6.85
CA PHE A 18 -11.80 0.61 -6.08
C PHE A 18 -13.06 1.11 -5.37
N HIS A 19 -13.29 2.41 -5.33
CA HIS A 19 -14.40 3.02 -4.62
C HIS A 19 -15.23 3.87 -5.56
N LYS A 20 -16.53 3.57 -5.63
CA LYS A 20 -17.48 4.48 -6.28
C LYS A 20 -17.62 5.73 -5.41
N ASN A 21 -17.35 6.90 -6.01
CA ASN A 21 -17.52 8.18 -5.33
C ASN A 21 -18.99 8.39 -4.95
N ASP A 22 -19.24 8.69 -3.69
CA ASP A 22 -20.55 9.04 -3.16
C ASP A 22 -20.43 10.35 -2.35
N PRO A 23 -20.81 11.51 -2.93
CA PRO A 23 -20.71 12.80 -2.26
C PRO A 23 -21.53 12.92 -0.98
N SER A 24 -22.53 12.06 -0.79
CA SER A 24 -23.39 12.07 0.40
C SER A 24 -22.87 11.18 1.52
N SER A 25 -21.87 10.37 1.25
CA SER A 25 -21.34 9.38 2.20
C SER A 25 -20.40 10.04 3.21
N GLN A 26 -20.93 10.31 4.41
CA GLN A 26 -20.14 10.68 5.59
C GLN A 26 -20.66 9.93 6.81
N LYS A 27 -19.79 9.20 7.49
CA LYS A 27 -20.15 8.52 8.74
C LYS A 27 -20.01 9.48 9.91
N SER A 28 -20.95 9.45 10.83
CA SER A 28 -20.81 10.17 12.11
C SER A 28 -19.68 9.60 12.97
N LEU A 29 -19.16 10.38 13.91
CA LEU A 29 -18.17 9.90 14.87
C LEU A 29 -18.66 8.69 15.68
N ASP A 30 -19.95 8.63 16.01
CA ASP A 30 -20.55 7.48 16.73
C ASP A 30 -20.54 6.21 15.86
N GLN A 31 -20.87 6.32 14.58
CA GLN A 31 -20.78 5.20 13.64
C GLN A 31 -19.33 4.71 13.52
N ILE A 32 -18.38 5.63 13.34
CA ILE A 32 -16.95 5.31 13.24
C ILE A 32 -16.45 4.67 14.53
N HIS A 33 -16.84 5.18 15.69
CA HIS A 33 -16.48 4.59 16.99
C HIS A 33 -17.01 3.17 17.13
N HIS A 34 -18.27 2.92 16.75
CA HIS A 34 -18.88 1.60 16.78
C HIS A 34 -18.14 0.62 15.85
N GLU A 35 -17.85 1.04 14.61
CA GLU A 35 -17.09 0.24 13.65
C GLU A 35 -15.69 -0.08 14.14
N LEU A 36 -14.95 0.91 14.67
CA LEU A 36 -13.61 0.71 15.24
C LEU A 36 -13.62 -0.30 16.39
N LYS A 37 -14.55 -0.16 17.33
CA LYS A 37 -14.69 -1.08 18.44
C LYS A 37 -14.96 -2.50 17.97
N THR A 38 -15.83 -2.66 16.99
CA THR A 38 -16.18 -3.97 16.43
C THR A 38 -15.02 -4.57 15.63
N LEU A 39 -14.38 -3.79 14.76
CA LEU A 39 -13.19 -4.20 14.01
C LEU A 39 -12.09 -4.72 14.93
N LEU A 40 -11.78 -3.97 15.99
CA LEU A 40 -10.67 -4.30 16.89
C LEU A 40 -11.01 -5.48 17.82
N ARG A 41 -12.29 -5.76 18.07
CA ARG A 41 -12.76 -6.98 18.72
C ARG A 41 -12.58 -8.20 17.82
N LEU A 42 -12.89 -8.08 16.54
CA LEU A 42 -12.77 -9.16 15.57
C LEU A 42 -11.31 -9.43 15.18
N ARG A 43 -10.48 -8.39 15.18
CA ARG A 43 -9.09 -8.50 14.75
C ARG A 43 -8.17 -7.50 15.45
N LYS A 44 -7.14 -8.02 16.14
CA LYS A 44 -6.05 -7.19 16.66
C LYS A 44 -5.16 -6.72 15.51
N CYS A 45 -4.91 -5.42 15.38
CA CYS A 45 -4.02 -4.84 14.38
C CYS A 45 -3.04 -3.84 14.99
N ASP A 46 -1.90 -3.62 14.30
CA ASP A 46 -0.86 -2.66 14.72
C ASP A 46 -1.12 -1.27 14.11
N ALA A 47 -1.74 -1.21 12.93
CA ALA A 47 -2.09 0.03 12.25
C ALA A 47 -3.50 -0.02 11.66
N MET A 48 -4.19 1.11 11.71
CA MET A 48 -5.47 1.38 11.07
C MET A 48 -5.23 2.31 9.89
N LEU A 49 -5.60 1.86 8.70
CA LEU A 49 -5.57 2.66 7.49
C LEU A 49 -6.88 3.44 7.40
N ILE A 50 -6.82 4.74 7.57
CA ILE A 50 -7.96 5.64 7.39
C ILE A 50 -7.97 5.99 5.89
N ALA A 51 -9.00 5.54 5.18
CA ALA A 51 -9.08 5.58 3.73
C ALA A 51 -10.54 5.70 3.28
N GLY A 52 -10.89 5.24 2.08
CA GLY A 52 -12.23 5.31 1.51
C GLY A 52 -12.21 6.04 0.19
N GLY A 53 -13.05 7.05 -0.01
CA GLY A 53 -12.89 8.06 -1.06
C GLY A 53 -11.62 8.87 -0.77
N GLU A 54 -11.78 10.15 -0.41
CA GLU A 54 -10.68 10.95 0.13
C GLU A 54 -10.98 11.30 1.61
N PRO A 55 -10.29 10.71 2.58
CA PRO A 55 -10.60 10.93 4.00
C PRO A 55 -10.38 12.38 4.46
N LEU A 56 -9.60 13.19 3.74
CA LEU A 56 -9.44 14.62 4.05
C LEU A 56 -10.70 15.44 3.77
N THR A 57 -11.67 14.90 3.02
CA THR A 57 -12.98 15.55 2.81
C THR A 57 -13.89 15.41 4.03
N HIS A 58 -13.57 14.50 4.97
CA HIS A 58 -14.33 14.35 6.19
C HIS A 58 -14.02 15.50 7.16
N PRO A 59 -15.03 16.30 7.59
CA PRO A 59 -14.81 17.50 8.40
C PRO A 59 -14.15 17.20 9.76
N GLU A 60 -14.35 16.01 10.29
CA GLU A 60 -13.86 15.60 11.61
C GLU A 60 -12.64 14.68 11.54
N ILE A 61 -11.84 14.76 10.47
CA ILE A 61 -10.68 13.87 10.26
C ILE A 61 -9.66 13.90 11.42
N ILE A 62 -9.54 15.06 12.10
CA ILE A 62 -8.67 15.21 13.27
C ILE A 62 -9.23 14.40 14.44
N GLU A 63 -10.53 14.46 14.70
CA GLU A 63 -11.17 13.70 15.77
C GLU A 63 -11.16 12.20 15.49
N ILE A 64 -11.37 11.80 14.26
CA ILE A 64 -11.21 10.40 13.80
C ILE A 64 -9.78 9.90 14.08
N THR A 65 -8.77 10.73 13.80
CA THR A 65 -7.37 10.41 14.08
C THR A 65 -7.12 10.20 15.57
N LYS A 66 -7.63 11.11 16.44
CA LYS A 66 -7.55 10.98 17.89
C LYS A 66 -8.26 9.71 18.38
N MET A 67 -9.43 9.43 17.82
CA MET A 67 -10.22 8.24 18.16
C MET A 67 -9.46 6.95 17.84
N VAL A 68 -8.89 6.80 16.63
CA VAL A 68 -8.05 5.64 16.29
C VAL A 68 -6.86 5.53 17.24
N LYS A 69 -6.23 6.66 17.56
CA LYS A 69 -5.09 6.71 18.48
C LYS A 69 -5.44 6.26 19.90
N SER A 70 -6.63 6.59 20.39
CA SER A 70 -7.10 6.22 21.74
C SER A 70 -7.25 4.70 21.92
N PHE A 71 -7.47 3.96 20.84
CA PHE A 71 -7.47 2.48 20.83
C PHE A 71 -6.06 1.86 20.80
N HIS A 72 -5.00 2.64 21.00
CA HIS A 72 -3.59 2.18 20.93
C HIS A 72 -3.19 1.53 19.60
N VAL A 73 -3.81 1.97 18.52
CA VAL A 73 -3.51 1.59 17.14
C VAL A 73 -2.85 2.77 16.43
N LYS A 74 -1.95 2.52 15.51
CA LYS A 74 -1.29 3.56 14.70
C LYS A 74 -2.26 4.07 13.63
N PRO A 75 -2.75 5.33 13.67
CA PRO A 75 -3.51 5.88 12.55
C PRO A 75 -2.57 6.19 11.39
N VAL A 76 -2.88 5.69 10.20
CA VAL A 76 -2.18 5.97 8.95
C VAL A 76 -3.21 6.46 7.95
N LEU A 77 -3.00 7.65 7.38
CA LEU A 77 -3.90 8.22 6.40
C LEU A 77 -3.52 7.75 5.00
N ILE A 78 -4.45 7.16 4.25
CA ILE A 78 -4.31 6.95 2.80
C ILE A 78 -5.07 8.08 2.12
N THR A 79 -4.37 8.88 1.33
CA THR A 79 -4.92 10.11 0.76
C THR A 79 -4.36 10.37 -0.64
N ASN A 80 -5.14 11.04 -1.47
CA ASN A 80 -4.65 11.61 -2.72
C ASN A 80 -3.78 12.87 -2.46
N GLY A 81 -3.92 13.50 -1.29
CA GLY A 81 -3.13 14.64 -0.84
C GLY A 81 -3.55 16.01 -1.43
N VAL A 82 -4.58 16.08 -2.27
CA VAL A 82 -5.01 17.36 -2.89
C VAL A 82 -5.41 18.39 -1.84
N GLY A 83 -6.23 18.00 -0.86
CA GLY A 83 -6.67 18.88 0.25
C GLY A 83 -5.65 19.05 1.37
N LEU A 84 -4.41 18.53 1.25
CA LEU A 84 -3.46 18.50 2.36
C LEU A 84 -2.63 19.76 2.48
N SER A 85 -2.94 20.60 3.45
CA SER A 85 -2.09 21.74 3.81
C SER A 85 -1.02 21.35 4.86
N ARG A 86 0.07 22.12 4.90
CA ARG A 86 1.13 21.97 5.90
C ARG A 86 0.61 22.10 7.34
N ASN A 87 -0.37 22.98 7.57
CA ASN A 87 -0.98 23.17 8.88
C ASN A 87 -1.82 21.96 9.27
N LEU A 88 -2.62 21.41 8.35
CA LEU A 88 -3.40 20.21 8.58
C LEU A 88 -2.50 18.99 8.92
N VAL A 89 -1.34 18.84 8.23
CA VAL A 89 -0.35 17.81 8.60
C VAL A 89 0.14 17.96 10.03
N LYS A 90 0.43 19.19 10.48
CA LYS A 90 0.84 19.45 11.87
C LYS A 90 -0.25 19.13 12.86
N ASP A 91 -1.51 19.43 12.56
CA ASP A 91 -2.63 19.19 13.46
C ASP A 91 -2.97 17.69 13.52
N LEU A 92 -2.93 16.99 12.39
CA LEU A 92 -3.04 15.52 12.36
C LEU A 92 -1.89 14.85 13.14
N LYS A 93 -0.66 15.36 13.03
CA LYS A 93 0.46 14.89 13.84
C LYS A 93 0.21 15.07 15.34
N LYS A 94 -0.29 16.25 15.77
CA LYS A 94 -0.68 16.50 17.17
C LYS A 94 -1.80 15.56 17.63
N ALA A 95 -2.75 15.24 16.75
CA ALA A 95 -3.81 14.28 16.99
C ALA A 95 -3.31 12.82 17.14
N GLY A 96 -2.04 12.57 16.82
CA GLY A 96 -1.40 11.25 16.96
C GLY A 96 -1.25 10.47 15.66
N MET A 97 -1.41 11.12 14.50
CA MET A 97 -1.15 10.50 13.20
C MET A 97 0.24 9.90 13.17
N HIS A 98 0.32 8.64 12.69
CA HIS A 98 1.58 7.91 12.58
C HIS A 98 2.28 8.16 11.24
N GLY A 99 1.52 8.31 10.18
CA GLY A 99 2.07 8.53 8.85
C GLY A 99 1.01 8.71 7.78
N PHE A 100 1.49 8.98 6.58
CA PHE A 100 0.69 9.19 5.39
C PHE A 100 1.13 8.21 4.30
N THR A 101 0.16 7.68 3.58
CA THR A 101 0.34 6.93 2.35
C THR A 101 -0.33 7.72 1.24
N PHE A 102 0.46 8.39 0.43
CA PHE A 102 -0.05 9.15 -0.71
C PHE A 102 -0.31 8.21 -1.87
N HIS A 103 -1.50 8.31 -2.46
CA HIS A 103 -1.82 7.63 -3.71
C HIS A 103 -1.61 8.61 -4.85
N VAL A 104 -0.55 8.40 -5.63
CA VAL A 104 -0.17 9.27 -6.75
C VAL A 104 0.20 8.41 -7.94
N ASP A 105 -0.60 8.46 -9.01
CA ASP A 105 -0.34 7.81 -10.28
C ASP A 105 -0.87 8.64 -11.46
N ALA A 106 -0.53 8.24 -12.68
CA ALA A 106 -0.82 8.99 -13.91
C ALA A 106 -2.29 8.93 -14.33
N HIS A 107 -3.07 7.96 -13.82
CA HIS A 107 -4.48 7.76 -14.17
C HIS A 107 -5.45 8.42 -13.17
N GLN A 108 -5.01 9.50 -12.56
CA GLN A 108 -5.80 10.34 -11.66
C GLN A 108 -6.08 11.70 -12.32
N ASN A 109 -7.34 12.12 -12.36
CA ASN A 109 -7.70 13.49 -12.77
C ASN A 109 -7.37 14.48 -11.65
N ARG A 110 -6.08 14.68 -11.44
CA ARG A 110 -5.55 15.51 -10.36
C ARG A 110 -5.36 16.94 -10.83
N PRO A 111 -6.00 17.95 -10.18
CA PRO A 111 -5.89 19.35 -10.57
C PRO A 111 -4.43 19.83 -10.65
N GLY A 112 -4.06 20.39 -11.81
CA GLY A 112 -2.72 20.90 -12.11
C GLY A 112 -1.67 19.84 -12.45
N TRP A 113 -2.06 18.56 -12.53
CA TRP A 113 -1.17 17.42 -12.86
C TRP A 113 -1.76 16.52 -13.95
N GLU A 114 -2.77 17.00 -14.66
CA GLU A 114 -3.44 16.27 -15.74
C GLU A 114 -2.45 15.93 -16.85
N GLY A 115 -2.53 14.69 -17.37
CA GLY A 115 -1.70 14.23 -18.49
C GLY A 115 -0.21 14.07 -18.18
N LYS A 116 0.20 14.18 -16.93
CA LYS A 116 1.59 13.96 -16.51
C LYS A 116 1.93 12.48 -16.49
N THR A 117 3.13 12.15 -16.94
CA THR A 117 3.70 10.80 -16.85
C THR A 117 4.09 10.46 -15.41
N GLU A 118 4.24 9.17 -15.11
CA GLU A 118 4.71 8.71 -13.79
C GLU A 118 6.06 9.32 -13.39
N ASN A 119 6.94 9.55 -14.38
CA ASN A 119 8.25 10.17 -14.11
C ASN A 119 8.10 11.66 -13.72
N GLU A 120 7.23 12.41 -14.39
CA GLU A 120 6.94 13.81 -14.03
C GLU A 120 6.27 13.91 -12.66
N LEU A 121 5.41 12.94 -12.30
CA LEU A 121 4.75 12.87 -11.00
C LEU A 121 5.72 12.60 -9.83
N ASN A 122 6.95 12.19 -10.10
CA ASN A 122 7.98 12.10 -9.06
C ASN A 122 8.27 13.47 -8.42
N SER A 123 8.05 14.58 -9.13
CA SER A 123 8.16 15.93 -8.55
C SER A 123 7.05 16.24 -7.53
N LEU A 124 5.83 15.76 -7.76
CA LEU A 124 4.74 15.84 -6.77
C LEU A 124 5.00 14.95 -5.56
N ARG A 125 5.43 13.70 -5.80
CA ARG A 125 5.84 12.79 -4.72
C ARG A 125 6.94 13.40 -3.86
N GLN A 126 7.88 14.10 -4.49
CA GLN A 126 8.96 14.81 -3.80
C GLN A 126 8.44 15.89 -2.87
N GLN A 127 7.48 16.73 -3.31
CA GLN A 127 6.88 17.78 -2.49
C GLN A 127 6.22 17.22 -1.22
N TYR A 128 5.45 16.13 -1.34
CA TYR A 128 4.86 15.47 -0.17
C TYR A 128 5.92 14.88 0.77
N ALA A 129 6.93 14.20 0.21
CA ALA A 129 8.00 13.62 1.00
C ALA A 129 8.81 14.68 1.77
N GLU A 130 9.08 15.82 1.16
CA GLU A 130 9.77 16.95 1.78
C GLU A 130 8.93 17.57 2.89
N THR A 131 7.65 17.81 2.63
CA THR A 131 6.73 18.35 3.64
C THR A 131 6.69 17.48 4.90
N LEU A 132 6.58 16.16 4.75
CA LEU A 132 6.59 15.24 5.90
C LEU A 132 7.95 15.17 6.58
N HIS A 133 9.03 15.21 5.80
CA HIS A 133 10.40 15.16 6.33
C HIS A 133 10.71 16.37 7.19
N GLU A 134 10.34 17.57 6.74
CA GLU A 134 10.54 18.83 7.47
C GLU A 134 9.71 18.90 8.76
N ILE A 135 8.44 18.47 8.72
CA ILE A 135 7.61 18.37 9.92
C ILE A 135 8.15 17.30 10.87
N GLY A 136 8.74 16.23 10.33
CA GLY A 136 9.40 15.15 11.06
C GLY A 136 8.45 14.27 11.86
N GLY A 137 8.94 13.10 12.28
CA GLY A 137 8.20 12.18 13.18
C GLY A 137 7.00 11.49 12.53
N LEU A 138 6.85 11.55 11.21
CA LEU A 138 5.79 10.91 10.44
C LEU A 138 6.36 9.87 9.47
N SER A 139 5.65 8.78 9.27
CA SER A 139 5.95 7.82 8.20
C SER A 139 5.47 8.39 6.87
N CYS A 140 6.30 8.28 5.83
CA CYS A 140 5.96 8.69 4.47
C CYS A 140 5.93 7.46 3.58
N ALA A 141 4.78 7.19 2.97
CA ALA A 141 4.57 6.09 2.05
C ALA A 141 3.90 6.56 0.77
N PHE A 142 4.10 5.81 -0.31
CA PHE A 142 3.43 6.04 -1.59
C PHE A 142 2.80 4.74 -2.09
N ASN A 143 1.54 4.82 -2.52
CA ASN A 143 0.88 3.84 -3.35
C ASN A 143 0.86 4.35 -4.78
N VAL A 144 1.17 3.48 -5.74
CA VAL A 144 1.12 3.79 -7.17
C VAL A 144 0.39 2.63 -7.86
N THR A 145 -0.74 2.93 -8.50
CA THR A 145 -1.41 1.96 -9.36
C THR A 145 -0.63 1.87 -10.67
N ILE A 146 -0.26 0.65 -11.03
CA ILE A 146 0.48 0.37 -12.25
C ILE A 146 -0.47 -0.20 -13.29
N PHE A 147 -0.61 0.52 -14.38
CA PHE A 147 -1.38 0.13 -15.56
C PHE A 147 -0.46 -0.48 -16.64
N PRO A 148 -1.02 -1.13 -17.66
CA PRO A 148 -0.21 -1.71 -18.75
C PRO A 148 0.73 -0.70 -19.43
N ASP A 149 0.27 0.51 -19.64
CA ASP A 149 1.01 1.60 -20.27
C ASP A 149 2.04 2.26 -19.34
N THR A 150 1.82 2.19 -18.02
CA THR A 150 2.71 2.79 -17.00
C THR A 150 3.72 1.82 -16.41
N LEU A 151 3.63 0.52 -16.68
CA LEU A 151 4.57 -0.51 -16.18
C LEU A 151 6.04 -0.15 -16.48
N LYS A 152 6.30 0.42 -17.64
CA LYS A 152 7.65 0.86 -18.07
C LYS A 152 8.27 1.93 -17.15
N TYR A 153 7.49 2.65 -16.35
CA TYR A 153 7.96 3.69 -15.44
C TYR A 153 8.25 3.18 -14.02
N VAL A 154 7.98 1.90 -13.73
CA VAL A 154 8.31 1.31 -12.42
C VAL A 154 9.79 1.51 -12.05
N PRO A 155 10.77 1.33 -12.97
CA PRO A 155 12.17 1.64 -12.68
C PRO A 155 12.39 3.08 -12.21
N ASP A 156 11.79 4.08 -12.86
CA ASP A 156 11.95 5.50 -12.52
C ASP A 156 11.37 5.82 -11.13
N ILE A 157 10.21 5.23 -10.79
CA ILE A 157 9.60 5.38 -9.47
C ILE A 157 10.49 4.79 -8.38
N VAL A 158 11.03 3.59 -8.62
CA VAL A 158 11.89 2.89 -7.66
C VAL A 158 13.22 3.64 -7.49
N GLU A 159 13.82 4.12 -8.57
CA GLU A 159 15.06 4.90 -8.51
C GLU A 159 14.86 6.20 -7.72
N TRP A 160 13.76 6.93 -7.99
CA TRP A 160 13.38 8.10 -7.22
C TRP A 160 13.24 7.78 -5.73
N ALA A 161 12.53 6.71 -5.39
CA ALA A 161 12.29 6.31 -4.01
C ALA A 161 13.61 5.95 -3.29
N VAL A 162 14.50 5.22 -3.94
CA VAL A 162 15.79 4.82 -3.39
C VAL A 162 16.70 6.03 -3.16
N ARG A 163 16.72 7.01 -4.07
CA ARG A 163 17.45 8.27 -3.89
C ARG A 163 16.90 9.12 -2.75
N ASN A 164 15.63 8.94 -2.39
CA ASN A 164 14.95 9.61 -1.30
C ASN A 164 14.70 8.71 -0.07
N ILE A 165 15.51 7.67 0.13
CA ILE A 165 15.39 6.68 1.21
C ILE A 165 15.36 7.29 2.62
N ASP A 166 15.91 8.49 2.78
CA ASP A 166 15.90 9.25 4.03
C ASP A 166 14.54 9.89 4.35
N LYS A 167 13.66 10.05 3.34
CA LYS A 167 12.36 10.70 3.41
C LYS A 167 11.22 9.71 3.14
N VAL A 168 11.38 8.84 2.14
CA VAL A 168 10.39 7.86 1.69
C VAL A 168 10.65 6.53 2.37
N HIS A 169 9.69 6.05 3.15
CA HIS A 169 9.85 4.85 3.95
C HIS A 169 9.25 3.60 3.30
N ILE A 170 8.17 3.78 2.53
CA ILE A 170 7.44 2.69 1.88
C ILE A 170 7.03 3.13 0.47
N VAL A 171 7.19 2.24 -0.51
CA VAL A 171 6.56 2.34 -1.83
C VAL A 171 5.84 1.04 -2.09
N THR A 172 4.56 1.15 -2.44
CA THR A 172 3.71 0.02 -2.81
C THR A 172 3.25 0.20 -4.24
N LEU A 173 3.65 -0.70 -5.11
CA LEU A 173 3.27 -0.76 -6.51
C LEU A 173 2.11 -1.74 -6.65
N ILE A 174 0.99 -1.29 -7.18
CA ILE A 174 -0.27 -2.04 -7.20
C ILE A 174 -0.64 -2.28 -8.66
N PRO A 175 -0.49 -3.51 -9.19
CA PRO A 175 -0.98 -3.79 -10.53
C PRO A 175 -2.50 -3.57 -10.56
N VAL A 176 -2.97 -2.78 -11.53
CA VAL A 176 -4.39 -2.55 -11.73
C VAL A 176 -5.10 -3.89 -11.97
N ARG A 177 -6.26 -4.06 -11.37
CA ARG A 177 -7.11 -5.22 -11.65
C ARG A 177 -8.25 -4.81 -12.56
N MET A 178 -8.25 -5.40 -13.72
CA MET A 178 -9.29 -5.25 -14.73
C MET A 178 -9.85 -6.62 -15.06
N VAL A 179 -11.06 -6.66 -15.56
CA VAL A 179 -11.65 -7.83 -16.21
C VAL A 179 -11.79 -7.54 -17.70
N PRO A 180 -11.70 -8.57 -18.57
CA PRO A 180 -11.95 -8.37 -19.97
C PRO A 180 -13.36 -7.78 -20.18
N PRO A 181 -13.50 -6.64 -20.89
CA PRO A 181 -14.80 -6.02 -21.13
C PRO A 181 -15.54 -6.66 -22.32
N ASP A 182 -15.12 -7.86 -22.73
CA ASP A 182 -15.66 -8.58 -23.87
C ASP A 182 -16.95 -9.34 -23.52
N ASP A 183 -17.72 -9.68 -24.54
CA ASP A 183 -18.96 -10.43 -24.39
C ASP A 183 -18.74 -11.94 -24.18
N SER A 184 -17.49 -12.39 -24.07
CA SER A 184 -17.15 -13.80 -23.84
C SER A 184 -17.47 -14.27 -22.42
N HIS A 185 -17.74 -13.34 -21.51
CA HIS A 185 -17.99 -13.63 -20.10
C HIS A 185 -19.27 -12.95 -19.61
N ARG A 186 -19.95 -13.61 -18.69
CA ARG A 186 -21.10 -13.07 -17.95
C ARG A 186 -20.73 -12.86 -16.50
N TYR A 187 -21.13 -11.73 -15.96
CA TYR A 187 -20.85 -11.34 -14.59
C TYR A 187 -22.11 -11.41 -13.74
N PHE A 188 -21.95 -11.93 -12.53
CA PHE A 188 -23.07 -12.16 -11.61
C PHE A 188 -22.73 -11.66 -10.21
N ALA A 189 -23.74 -11.19 -9.49
CA ALA A 189 -23.69 -10.92 -8.07
C ALA A 189 -24.95 -11.53 -7.42
N GLY A 190 -24.77 -12.41 -6.42
CA GLY A 190 -25.87 -13.11 -5.78
C GLY A 190 -26.77 -13.90 -6.74
N GLY A 191 -26.20 -14.46 -7.82
CA GLY A 191 -26.93 -15.20 -8.86
C GLY A 191 -27.66 -14.31 -9.89
N LYS A 192 -27.62 -12.99 -9.77
CA LYS A 192 -28.20 -12.05 -10.73
C LYS A 192 -27.13 -11.56 -11.69
N LYS A 193 -27.44 -11.49 -12.99
CA LYS A 193 -26.55 -10.89 -14.00
C LYS A 193 -26.40 -9.40 -13.71
N ILE A 194 -25.16 -8.91 -13.78
CA ILE A 194 -24.80 -7.50 -13.62
C ILE A 194 -24.09 -6.99 -14.88
N ASP A 195 -24.09 -5.68 -15.08
CA ASP A 195 -23.23 -5.03 -16.06
C ASP A 195 -21.87 -4.72 -15.41
N ILE A 196 -20.81 -5.36 -15.90
CA ILE A 196 -19.46 -5.18 -15.36
C ILE A 196 -18.95 -3.75 -15.54
N ARG A 197 -19.49 -3.01 -16.52
CA ARG A 197 -19.12 -1.61 -16.78
C ARG A 197 -19.53 -0.65 -15.65
N GLU A 198 -20.44 -1.07 -14.80
CA GLU A 198 -20.85 -0.32 -13.62
C GLU A 198 -19.94 -0.54 -12.40
N THR A 199 -18.88 -1.32 -12.58
CA THR A 199 -17.95 -1.72 -11.52
C THR A 199 -16.56 -1.08 -11.72
N PRO A 200 -15.73 -1.02 -10.67
CA PRO A 200 -14.37 -0.49 -10.77
C PRO A 200 -13.38 -1.41 -11.49
N TYR A 201 -13.83 -2.52 -12.09
CA TYR A 201 -12.97 -3.48 -12.80
C TYR A 201 -12.82 -3.18 -14.30
N VAL A 202 -13.45 -2.13 -14.81
CA VAL A 202 -13.30 -1.67 -16.19
C VAL A 202 -12.54 -0.34 -16.17
N SER A 203 -11.54 -0.25 -17.04
CA SER A 203 -10.66 0.91 -17.19
C SER A 203 -10.76 1.45 -18.62
N SER A 204 -10.40 2.72 -18.79
CA SER A 204 -10.20 3.35 -20.11
C SER A 204 -8.97 2.79 -20.86
N VAL A 205 -8.02 2.20 -20.12
CA VAL A 205 -6.82 1.58 -20.69
C VAL A 205 -7.15 0.19 -21.23
N PRO A 206 -6.61 -0.20 -22.42
CA PRO A 206 -6.81 -1.53 -22.97
C PRO A 206 -6.44 -2.63 -21.97
N TYR A 207 -7.31 -3.64 -21.89
CA TYR A 207 -7.11 -4.78 -21.01
C TYR A 207 -5.77 -5.48 -21.29
N LYS A 208 -5.00 -5.65 -20.23
CA LYS A 208 -3.83 -6.53 -20.19
C LYS A 208 -3.69 -7.05 -18.78
N ASP A 209 -3.56 -8.35 -18.63
CA ASP A 209 -3.30 -8.93 -17.32
C ASP A 209 -1.89 -8.54 -16.83
N LEU A 210 -1.85 -7.94 -15.64
CA LEU A 210 -0.64 -7.57 -14.93
C LEU A 210 -0.59 -8.29 -13.59
N SER A 211 0.59 -8.71 -13.22
CA SER A 211 0.83 -9.42 -11.95
C SER A 211 1.89 -8.71 -11.09
N SER A 212 1.93 -9.07 -9.82
CA SER A 212 3.03 -8.66 -8.94
C SER A 212 4.39 -9.12 -9.47
N ASN A 213 4.43 -10.20 -10.24
CA ASN A 213 5.66 -10.72 -10.82
C ASN A 213 6.20 -9.82 -11.94
N ASP A 214 5.32 -9.23 -12.75
CA ASP A 214 5.74 -8.24 -13.78
C ASP A 214 6.39 -7.03 -13.11
N ILE A 215 5.77 -6.51 -12.06
CA ILE A 215 6.32 -5.41 -11.26
C ILE A 215 7.67 -5.81 -10.62
N TYR A 216 7.79 -7.04 -10.11
CA TYR A 216 9.05 -7.56 -9.55
C TYR A 216 10.18 -7.52 -10.57
N HIS A 217 9.93 -7.90 -11.80
CA HIS A 217 10.93 -7.85 -12.87
C HIS A 217 11.36 -6.42 -13.19
N GLU A 218 10.42 -5.46 -13.19
CA GLU A 218 10.75 -4.04 -13.41
C GLU A 218 11.59 -3.47 -12.24
N ILE A 219 11.26 -3.80 -10.98
CA ILE A 219 12.07 -3.39 -9.81
C ILE A 219 13.51 -3.87 -9.94
N LYS A 220 13.72 -5.09 -10.43
CA LYS A 220 15.07 -5.67 -10.58
C LYS A 220 15.95 -4.97 -11.62
N LYS A 221 15.39 -4.20 -12.55
CA LYS A 221 16.19 -3.40 -13.49
C LYS A 221 16.99 -2.31 -12.76
N VAL A 222 16.46 -1.75 -11.66
CA VAL A 222 17.12 -0.74 -10.82
C VAL A 222 17.86 -1.37 -9.65
N LEU A 223 17.27 -2.38 -9.03
CA LEU A 223 17.81 -3.09 -7.88
C LEU A 223 18.05 -4.57 -8.24
N PRO A 224 19.17 -4.92 -8.92
CA PRO A 224 19.42 -6.30 -9.37
C PRO A 224 19.40 -7.33 -8.24
N ASP A 225 19.81 -6.91 -7.04
CA ASP A 225 19.80 -7.75 -5.82
C ASP A 225 18.45 -7.73 -5.09
N TYR A 226 17.39 -7.08 -5.65
CA TYR A 226 16.09 -7.03 -5.01
C TYR A 226 15.50 -8.43 -4.86
N GLN A 227 15.06 -8.71 -3.64
CA GLN A 227 14.35 -9.92 -3.28
C GLN A 227 13.25 -9.58 -2.28
N PHE A 228 12.11 -10.23 -2.41
CA PHE A 228 11.10 -10.16 -1.36
C PHE A 228 11.53 -10.99 -0.15
N CYS A 229 11.20 -10.51 1.04
CA CYS A 229 11.47 -11.16 2.32
C CYS A 229 10.23 -11.80 2.93
N ALA A 230 9.05 -11.50 2.38
CA ALA A 230 7.78 -12.14 2.70
C ALA A 230 6.82 -12.02 1.51
N TYR A 231 5.85 -12.92 1.44
CA TYR A 231 4.81 -12.88 0.41
C TYR A 231 3.49 -13.41 0.94
N LEU A 232 2.40 -13.08 0.23
CA LEU A 232 1.10 -13.76 0.37
C LEU A 232 0.77 -14.41 -0.96
N GLY A 233 0.28 -15.64 -0.91
CA GLY A 233 -0.19 -16.36 -2.09
C GLY A 233 -1.65 -16.07 -2.43
N GLY A 234 -2.11 -16.64 -3.53
CA GLY A 234 -3.52 -16.69 -3.89
C GLY A 234 -4.27 -17.82 -3.18
N THR A 235 -5.58 -17.66 -3.00
CA THR A 235 -6.44 -18.67 -2.38
C THR A 235 -6.90 -19.74 -3.37
N ALA A 236 -7.03 -19.42 -4.64
CA ALA A 236 -7.44 -20.34 -5.70
C ALA A 236 -6.21 -20.84 -6.50
N VAL A 237 -5.26 -19.96 -6.79
CA VAL A 237 -4.05 -20.27 -7.55
C VAL A 237 -2.84 -20.23 -6.61
N SER A 238 -2.37 -21.39 -6.17
CA SER A 238 -1.28 -21.49 -5.19
C SER A 238 0.05 -20.90 -5.64
N THR A 239 0.27 -20.78 -6.94
CA THR A 239 1.46 -20.15 -7.55
C THR A 239 1.31 -18.65 -7.77
N SER A 240 0.13 -18.09 -7.54
CA SER A 240 -0.13 -16.66 -7.66
C SER A 240 0.49 -15.91 -6.47
N LEU A 241 1.39 -14.99 -6.73
CA LEU A 241 2.03 -14.16 -5.72
C LEU A 241 1.28 -12.82 -5.63
N LYS A 242 0.38 -12.72 -4.65
CA LYS A 242 -0.45 -11.51 -4.47
C LYS A 242 0.32 -10.35 -3.85
N TRP A 243 1.10 -10.63 -2.81
CA TRP A 243 1.92 -9.62 -2.16
C TRP A 243 3.38 -10.05 -2.19
N LEU A 244 4.23 -9.19 -2.69
CA LEU A 244 5.67 -9.32 -2.65
C LEU A 244 6.23 -8.19 -1.79
N LEU A 245 6.66 -8.52 -0.57
CA LEU A 245 7.14 -7.55 0.41
C LEU A 245 8.66 -7.56 0.42
N GLY A 246 9.30 -6.53 -0.12
CA GLY A 246 10.74 -6.35 -0.11
C GLY A 246 11.17 -5.28 0.89
N THR A 247 12.35 -5.44 1.46
CA THR A 247 12.93 -4.46 2.39
C THR A 247 14.36 -4.15 1.97
N HIS A 248 14.51 -3.03 1.30
CA HIS A 248 15.78 -2.50 0.81
C HIS A 248 16.59 -1.86 1.92
N VAL A 249 17.91 -2.00 1.86
CA VAL A 249 18.88 -1.42 2.79
C VAL A 249 19.88 -0.61 2.02
N GLY A 250 20.03 0.67 2.34
CA GLY A 250 20.91 1.57 1.60
C GLY A 250 21.16 2.91 2.28
N THR A 251 21.90 3.74 1.59
CA THR A 251 22.04 5.19 1.81
C THR A 251 21.39 5.90 0.64
N ARG A 252 21.35 7.23 0.63
CA ARG A 252 20.88 8.01 -0.53
C ARG A 252 21.68 7.75 -1.82
N LYS A 253 22.90 7.25 -1.68
CA LYS A 253 23.84 7.07 -2.81
C LYS A 253 24.09 5.60 -3.16
N TYR A 254 24.00 4.70 -2.18
CA TYR A 254 24.39 3.31 -2.35
C TYR A 254 23.33 2.34 -1.87
N SER A 255 23.09 1.30 -2.67
CA SER A 255 22.27 0.13 -2.33
C SER A 255 23.16 -1.00 -1.84
N PHE A 256 22.80 -1.62 -0.71
CA PHE A 256 23.53 -2.76 -0.15
C PHE A 256 22.76 -4.08 -0.28
N GLY A 257 21.52 -4.04 -0.77
CA GLY A 257 20.67 -5.20 -1.00
C GLY A 257 19.39 -5.19 -0.16
N CYS A 258 18.78 -6.36 0.02
CA CYS A 258 17.51 -6.51 0.74
C CYS A 258 17.65 -7.46 1.92
N LEU A 259 16.82 -7.25 2.94
CA LEU A 259 16.68 -8.18 4.06
C LEU A 259 16.17 -9.53 3.58
N GLY A 260 16.58 -10.59 4.27
CA GLY A 260 16.12 -11.94 4.00
C GLY A 260 14.82 -12.29 4.74
N ALA A 261 14.21 -13.42 4.33
CA ALA A 261 12.99 -13.93 4.96
C ALA A 261 13.19 -14.24 6.45
N LYS A 262 14.33 -14.82 6.83
CA LYS A 262 14.64 -15.13 8.25
C LYS A 262 14.62 -13.89 9.15
N THR A 263 15.17 -12.78 8.68
CA THR A 263 15.13 -11.51 9.43
C THR A 263 13.70 -11.01 9.57
N MET A 264 12.91 -11.05 8.50
CA MET A 264 11.52 -10.60 8.54
C MET A 264 10.68 -11.48 9.47
N GLU A 265 10.85 -12.80 9.38
CA GLU A 265 10.17 -13.76 10.26
C GLU A 265 10.51 -13.49 11.73
N LEU A 266 11.79 -13.34 12.07
CA LEU A 266 12.21 -13.03 13.43
C LEU A 266 11.58 -11.73 13.96
N LEU A 267 11.56 -10.67 13.16
CA LEU A 267 10.95 -9.40 13.52
C LEU A 267 9.44 -9.51 13.70
N GLN A 268 8.74 -10.22 12.83
CA GLN A 268 7.29 -10.38 12.88
C GLN A 268 6.86 -11.32 14.02
N CYS A 269 7.53 -12.47 14.17
CA CYS A 269 7.27 -13.41 15.28
C CYS A 269 7.59 -12.77 16.62
N GLY A 270 8.72 -12.06 16.74
CA GLY A 270 9.06 -11.31 17.94
C GLY A 270 8.01 -10.24 18.27
N SER A 271 7.57 -9.46 17.27
CA SER A 271 6.50 -8.47 17.48
C SER A 271 5.20 -9.14 17.94
N HIS A 272 4.83 -10.25 17.31
CA HIS A 272 3.62 -11.00 17.68
C HIS A 272 3.73 -11.58 19.09
N PHE A 273 4.87 -12.17 19.44
CA PHE A 273 5.09 -12.76 20.77
C PHE A 273 4.99 -11.72 21.89
N PHE A 274 5.70 -10.57 21.74
CA PHE A 274 5.74 -9.55 22.80
C PHE A 274 4.54 -8.60 22.81
N ARG A 275 3.86 -8.40 21.68
CA ARG A 275 2.81 -7.38 21.53
C ARG A 275 1.45 -7.94 21.12
N GLY A 276 1.37 -9.23 20.82
CA GLY A 276 0.16 -9.88 20.28
C GLY A 276 -0.26 -9.38 18.91
N LYS A 277 0.64 -8.71 18.17
CA LYS A 277 0.36 -8.07 16.87
C LYS A 277 1.54 -8.25 15.92
N TYR A 278 1.26 -8.57 14.66
CA TYR A 278 2.24 -8.44 13.59
C TYR A 278 2.51 -6.97 13.29
N MET A 279 3.77 -6.65 13.06
CA MET A 279 4.21 -5.29 12.83
C MET A 279 3.72 -4.79 11.47
N ALA A 280 3.10 -3.61 11.47
CA ALA A 280 2.76 -2.85 10.28
C ALA A 280 3.22 -1.41 10.48
N TYR A 281 3.76 -0.78 9.47
CA TYR A 281 4.33 0.55 9.52
C TYR A 281 5.32 0.74 10.68
N SER A 282 6.61 0.67 10.40
CA SER A 282 7.65 0.94 11.38
C SER A 282 7.52 2.35 11.97
N LYS A 283 8.01 2.55 13.20
CA LYS A 283 8.09 3.91 13.76
C LYS A 283 8.97 4.78 12.86
N PRO A 284 8.61 6.06 12.62
CA PRO A 284 9.35 6.92 11.69
C PRO A 284 10.86 7.03 11.94
N GLY A 285 11.30 6.86 13.19
CA GLY A 285 12.72 6.85 13.55
C GLY A 285 13.43 5.51 13.32
N ALA A 286 12.69 4.40 13.17
CA ALA A 286 13.30 3.07 13.02
C ALA A 286 13.98 2.91 11.66
N ASN A 287 13.44 3.51 10.62
CA ASN A 287 14.01 3.46 9.27
C ASN A 287 15.43 4.06 9.19
N LYS A 288 15.76 4.98 10.11
CA LYS A 288 17.08 5.63 10.22
C LYS A 288 18.11 4.79 10.99
N LYS A 289 17.72 3.65 11.53
CA LYS A 289 18.55 2.76 12.37
C LYS A 289 19.00 1.50 11.64
N GLY A 290 19.21 1.58 10.34
CA GLY A 290 19.54 0.42 9.51
C GLY A 290 20.77 -0.38 10.01
N ARG A 291 21.73 0.24 10.70
CA ARG A 291 22.90 -0.48 11.26
C ARG A 291 22.52 -1.47 12.36
N VAL A 292 21.39 -1.29 13.05
CA VAL A 292 20.91 -2.24 14.07
C VAL A 292 20.67 -3.64 13.49
N ILE A 293 20.33 -3.73 12.19
CA ILE A 293 20.16 -5.04 11.55
C ILE A 293 21.44 -5.90 11.56
N PHE A 294 22.63 -5.26 11.69
CA PHE A 294 23.90 -5.98 11.70
C PHE A 294 24.03 -6.92 12.91
N THR A 295 23.34 -6.63 14.00
CA THR A 295 23.26 -7.53 15.16
C THR A 295 22.62 -8.90 14.82
N LEU A 296 21.85 -8.96 13.75
CA LEU A 296 21.19 -10.19 13.27
C LEU A 296 22.04 -10.97 12.25
N ALA A 297 23.29 -10.56 12.01
CA ALA A 297 24.18 -11.19 11.02
C ALA A 297 24.47 -12.67 11.29
N LEU A 298 24.39 -13.10 12.55
CA LEU A 298 24.55 -14.51 12.92
C LEU A 298 23.40 -15.39 12.39
N PHE A 299 22.21 -14.82 12.31
CA PHE A 299 20.96 -15.54 11.97
C PHE A 299 20.63 -15.49 10.48
N ASP A 300 21.07 -14.45 9.74
CA ASP A 300 20.68 -14.25 8.33
C ASP A 300 21.90 -14.03 7.41
N ARG A 301 22.06 -14.96 6.43
CA ARG A 301 23.12 -14.86 5.40
C ARG A 301 22.99 -13.58 4.55
N LYS A 302 21.78 -13.05 4.33
CA LYS A 302 21.57 -11.81 3.57
C LYS A 302 22.15 -10.61 4.29
N ILE A 303 22.01 -10.54 5.61
CA ILE A 303 22.64 -9.48 6.41
C ILE A 303 24.16 -9.55 6.31
N ARG A 304 24.76 -10.76 6.35
CA ARG A 304 26.20 -10.92 6.12
C ARG A 304 26.63 -10.40 4.74
N THR A 305 25.82 -10.61 3.72
CA THR A 305 26.07 -10.09 2.38
C THR A 305 26.01 -8.54 2.35
N ILE A 306 24.99 -7.97 3.01
CA ILE A 306 24.84 -6.52 3.16
C ILE A 306 26.07 -5.93 3.87
N ILE A 307 26.51 -6.54 4.99
CA ILE A 307 27.70 -6.10 5.72
C ILE A 307 28.96 -6.16 4.84
N LYS A 308 29.17 -7.26 4.10
CA LYS A 308 30.29 -7.38 3.17
C LYS A 308 30.29 -6.27 2.11
N LYS A 309 29.13 -5.96 1.53
CA LYS A 309 28.99 -4.86 0.57
C LYS A 309 29.24 -3.51 1.23
N PHE A 310 28.71 -3.29 2.43
CA PHE A 310 28.91 -2.07 3.20
C PHE A 310 30.40 -1.84 3.51
N ILE A 311 31.13 -2.86 4.04
CA ILE A 311 32.56 -2.79 4.32
C ILE A 311 33.35 -2.53 3.03
N ARG A 312 33.04 -3.25 1.95
CA ARG A 312 33.70 -3.05 0.65
C ARG A 312 33.52 -1.63 0.12
N GLN A 313 32.36 -1.04 0.39
CA GLN A 313 32.09 0.35 -0.01
C GLN A 313 32.77 1.36 0.89
N ILE A 314 32.98 1.09 2.19
CA ILE A 314 33.81 1.92 3.09
C ILE A 314 35.24 2.02 2.59
N LEU A 315 35.82 0.92 2.09
CA LEU A 315 37.15 0.93 1.52
C LEU A 315 37.30 1.82 0.28
N ARG A 316 36.19 2.05 -0.45
CA ARG A 316 36.14 2.92 -1.64
C ARG A 316 35.74 4.37 -1.30
N ASP A 317 34.86 4.53 -0.33
CA ASP A 317 34.34 5.81 0.13
C ASP A 317 34.23 5.80 1.67
N PRO A 318 35.30 6.15 2.40
CA PRO A 318 35.31 6.16 3.86
C PRO A 318 34.24 7.07 4.49
N GLY A 319 33.76 8.07 3.75
CA GLY A 319 32.69 8.97 4.19
C GLY A 319 31.38 8.26 4.52
N ILE A 320 31.16 7.03 4.02
CA ILE A 320 29.99 6.20 4.34
C ILE A 320 29.92 5.83 5.82
N LEU A 321 31.04 5.75 6.52
CA LEU A 321 31.02 5.51 7.97
C LEU A 321 30.21 6.55 8.75
N PHE A 322 30.13 7.76 8.25
CA PHE A 322 29.37 8.86 8.86
C PHE A 322 27.95 8.98 8.30
N GLN A 323 27.60 8.27 7.22
CA GLN A 323 26.27 8.29 6.65
C GLN A 323 25.35 7.34 7.43
N ARG A 324 24.07 7.72 7.51
CA ARG A 324 23.03 6.84 8.06
C ARG A 324 22.73 5.72 7.08
N LEU A 325 22.55 4.52 7.60
CA LEU A 325 22.00 3.40 6.86
C LEU A 325 20.48 3.36 7.10
N TYR A 326 19.74 3.34 6.03
CA TYR A 326 18.27 3.36 6.04
C TYR A 326 17.70 2.01 5.65
N ILE A 327 16.45 1.80 6.05
CA ILE A 327 15.62 0.65 5.68
C ILE A 327 14.37 1.21 5.00
N GLN A 328 14.05 0.71 3.80
CA GLN A 328 12.92 1.15 3.01
C GLN A 328 12.15 -0.07 2.49
N SER A 329 10.82 -0.07 2.65
CA SER A 329 9.99 -1.11 2.05
C SER A 329 9.64 -0.75 0.61
N ILE A 330 9.89 -1.68 -0.30
CA ILE A 330 9.44 -1.61 -1.69
C ILE A 330 8.64 -2.90 -1.93
N SER A 331 7.40 -2.76 -2.35
CA SER A 331 6.45 -3.88 -2.38
C SER A 331 5.61 -3.85 -3.63
N ALA A 332 5.24 -5.03 -4.14
CA ALA A 332 4.17 -5.18 -5.12
C ALA A 332 2.98 -5.81 -4.41
N VAL A 333 1.78 -5.26 -4.60
CA VAL A 333 0.55 -5.71 -3.94
C VAL A 333 -0.56 -5.86 -4.97
N GLN A 334 -0.84 -7.10 -5.34
CA GLN A 334 -1.88 -7.44 -6.30
C GLN A 334 -3.22 -7.64 -5.57
N PRO A 335 -4.29 -6.93 -5.98
CA PRO A 335 -5.65 -7.18 -5.47
C PRO A 335 -6.20 -8.54 -5.88
N VAL A 336 -7.48 -8.77 -5.59
CA VAL A 336 -8.19 -9.98 -6.00
C VAL A 336 -8.20 -10.16 -7.52
N ASP A 337 -8.04 -11.38 -7.99
CA ASP A 337 -8.35 -11.77 -9.36
C ASP A 337 -9.71 -12.45 -9.43
N ILE A 338 -10.48 -12.10 -10.43
CA ILE A 338 -11.72 -12.83 -10.82
C ILE A 338 -11.32 -13.69 -12.00
N LEU A 339 -11.21 -15.01 -11.77
CA LEU A 339 -10.72 -15.95 -12.77
C LEU A 339 -11.80 -16.31 -13.79
N PRO A 340 -11.44 -16.68 -15.03
CA PRO A 340 -12.41 -17.03 -16.07
C PRO A 340 -13.35 -18.18 -15.72
N ASN A 341 -12.95 -19.08 -14.82
CA ASN A 341 -13.78 -20.17 -14.31
C ASN A 341 -14.78 -19.74 -13.22
N GLY A 342 -14.83 -18.45 -12.86
CA GLY A 342 -15.70 -17.90 -11.82
C GLY A 342 -15.10 -17.94 -10.42
N GLU A 343 -13.95 -18.57 -10.22
CA GLU A 343 -13.28 -18.57 -8.94
C GLU A 343 -12.63 -17.21 -8.64
N GLN A 344 -12.47 -16.93 -7.38
CA GLN A 344 -11.89 -15.69 -6.90
C GLN A 344 -10.55 -15.99 -6.22
N ASP A 345 -9.47 -15.53 -6.84
CA ASP A 345 -8.15 -15.67 -6.27
C ASP A 345 -7.83 -14.48 -5.36
N ASN A 346 -8.24 -14.59 -4.11
CA ASN A 346 -7.98 -13.60 -3.07
C ASN A 346 -6.57 -13.75 -2.50
N CYS A 347 -6.12 -12.76 -1.71
CA CYS A 347 -4.87 -12.90 -0.96
C CYS A 347 -5.09 -13.83 0.23
N ASP A 348 -4.29 -14.90 0.34
CA ASP A 348 -4.31 -15.79 1.51
C ASP A 348 -3.83 -15.01 2.76
N GLY A 349 -4.66 -15.01 3.82
CA GLY A 349 -4.36 -14.26 5.03
C GLY A 349 -4.36 -12.73 4.88
N CYS A 350 -5.08 -12.17 3.88
CA CYS A 350 -5.09 -10.74 3.58
C CYS A 350 -5.17 -9.86 4.82
N PRO A 351 -4.21 -8.92 5.02
CA PRO A 351 -4.21 -8.02 6.16
C PRO A 351 -5.19 -6.85 5.99
N ASN A 352 -5.54 -6.48 4.77
CA ASN A 352 -6.42 -5.34 4.47
C ASN A 352 -7.88 -5.77 4.50
N LYS A 353 -8.46 -5.79 5.70
CA LYS A 353 -9.87 -6.07 5.94
C LYS A 353 -10.58 -4.82 6.44
N THR A 354 -11.84 -4.68 6.04
CA THR A 354 -12.76 -3.65 6.55
C THR A 354 -14.01 -4.30 7.14
N PHE A 355 -14.82 -3.51 7.82
CA PHE A 355 -16.05 -3.97 8.44
C PHE A 355 -17.23 -3.80 7.48
N TRP A 356 -18.05 -4.84 7.35
CA TRP A 356 -19.32 -4.81 6.64
C TRP A 356 -20.32 -5.73 7.29
N ASN A 357 -21.46 -5.18 7.74
CA ASN A 357 -22.58 -5.93 8.31
C ASN A 357 -22.15 -7.03 9.31
N GLY A 358 -21.34 -6.67 10.31
CA GLY A 358 -20.91 -7.58 11.39
C GLY A 358 -19.75 -8.49 11.06
N ARG A 359 -19.20 -8.46 9.85
CA ARG A 359 -18.08 -9.33 9.39
C ARG A 359 -16.93 -8.56 8.76
N LEU A 360 -15.79 -9.23 8.65
CA LEU A 360 -14.60 -8.69 7.95
C LEU A 360 -14.62 -9.10 6.49
N VAL A 361 -14.56 -8.11 5.61
CA VAL A 361 -14.44 -8.30 4.15
C VAL A 361 -13.12 -7.73 3.64
N SER A 362 -12.66 -8.16 2.47
CA SER A 362 -11.46 -7.60 1.85
C SER A 362 -11.71 -6.16 1.39
N ALA A 363 -10.82 -5.23 1.77
CA ALA A 363 -10.99 -3.81 1.43
C ALA A 363 -11.04 -3.57 -0.09
N CYS A 364 -10.25 -4.32 -0.88
CA CYS A 364 -10.26 -4.22 -2.35
C CYS A 364 -11.54 -4.73 -3.02
N ARG A 365 -12.48 -5.32 -2.25
CA ARG A 365 -13.79 -5.81 -2.73
C ARG A 365 -14.94 -5.15 -2.00
N PHE A 366 -14.66 -4.12 -1.21
CA PHE A 366 -15.69 -3.51 -0.36
C PHE A 366 -16.86 -2.96 -1.18
N ASP A 367 -16.57 -2.37 -2.34
CA ASP A 367 -17.60 -1.88 -3.26
C ASP A 367 -18.57 -2.95 -3.75
N GLU A 368 -18.10 -4.17 -3.97
CA GLU A 368 -18.98 -5.27 -4.36
C GLU A 368 -20.00 -5.58 -3.27
N TYR A 369 -19.56 -5.54 -2.01
CA TYR A 369 -20.46 -5.74 -0.87
C TYR A 369 -21.43 -4.58 -0.67
N GLU A 370 -21.00 -3.35 -0.89
CA GLU A 370 -21.87 -2.17 -0.80
C GLU A 370 -22.91 -2.14 -1.93
N LEU A 371 -22.51 -2.45 -3.16
CA LEU A 371 -23.38 -2.40 -4.33
C LEU A 371 -24.32 -3.62 -4.42
N TYR A 372 -23.81 -4.80 -4.10
CA TYR A 372 -24.52 -6.05 -4.39
C TYR A 372 -24.74 -6.94 -3.15
N GLY A 373 -24.19 -6.60 -1.99
CA GLY A 373 -24.26 -7.43 -0.79
C GLY A 373 -23.38 -8.69 -0.82
N CYS A 374 -22.67 -8.95 -1.91
CA CYS A 374 -21.88 -10.16 -2.13
C CYS A 374 -20.77 -9.93 -3.18
N PRO A 375 -19.78 -10.83 -3.25
CA PRO A 375 -18.75 -10.79 -4.28
C PRO A 375 -19.30 -11.04 -5.69
N ILE A 376 -18.67 -10.38 -6.68
CA ILE A 376 -18.91 -10.63 -8.11
C ILE A 376 -18.27 -11.96 -8.50
N THR A 377 -18.96 -12.73 -9.32
CA THR A 377 -18.49 -13.95 -9.95
C THR A 377 -18.57 -13.84 -11.47
N ILE A 378 -17.75 -14.61 -12.18
CA ILE A 378 -17.69 -14.65 -13.64
C ILE A 378 -18.07 -16.06 -14.10
N ALA A 379 -18.78 -16.16 -15.20
CA ALA A 379 -18.98 -17.41 -15.90
C ALA A 379 -18.75 -17.21 -17.41
N PRO A 380 -18.14 -18.18 -18.10
CA PRO A 380 -18.04 -18.12 -19.56
C PRO A 380 -19.44 -18.09 -20.17
N GLU A 381 -19.59 -17.37 -21.25
CA GLU A 381 -20.81 -17.47 -22.06
C GLU A 381 -20.83 -18.89 -22.66
N LYS A 382 -21.89 -19.66 -22.37
CA LYS A 382 -22.07 -20.96 -23.02
C LYS A 382 -22.21 -20.71 -24.51
N SER A 383 -21.24 -21.18 -25.29
CA SER A 383 -21.32 -21.28 -26.74
C SER A 383 -22.51 -22.12 -27.19
#